data_c4e1193bf68dd02e5ecefc4ea363bd45
#
_entry.id   c4e1193bf68dd02e5ecefc4ea363bd45
#
_cell.length_a   1.000
_cell.length_b   1.000
_cell.length_c   1.000
_cell.angle_alpha   90.00
_cell.angle_beta   90.00
_cell.angle_gamma   90.00
#
_symmetry.space_group_name_H-M   'P 1'
#
loop_
_entity.id
_entity.type
_entity.pdbx_description
1 polymer ?
#
loop_
_entity_poly.entity_id
_entity_poly.type
_entity_poly.pdbx_seq_one_letter_code
_entity_poly.pdbx_strand_id
1 'polypeptide(L)'
;MFIDFLKQVNQAPNYSSSASAKAEYVWITIKGEKCELLKSLSFMNTSGTVVKQVLKKHPEITTSQLYIVHDDLDIPLGKFKIQFGTGPKLHNGIRSIEDELGTNEFWRIRIGVDNRGENKVDGETYSLEDFTEEEHKQLQSVFENVYKQLTQ
;
A
#
# COMPACT_ATOMS: atom_id res chain seq x y z
N MET A 1 -1.37 1.65 -8.46
CA MET A 1 -0.36 2.73 -8.72
C MET A 1 1.03 2.37 -8.19
N PHE A 2 1.32 2.46 -6.86
CA PHE A 2 2.69 2.18 -6.36
C PHE A 2 3.15 0.74 -6.63
N ILE A 3 2.30 -0.24 -6.44
CA ILE A 3 2.61 -1.65 -6.77
C ILE A 3 2.90 -1.82 -8.27
N ASP A 4 2.16 -1.13 -9.13
CA ASP A 4 2.43 -1.14 -10.59
C ASP A 4 3.75 -0.46 -10.94
N PHE A 5 4.09 0.63 -10.24
CA PHE A 5 5.40 1.27 -10.35
C PHE A 5 6.54 0.30 -9.97
N LEU A 6 6.42 -0.38 -8.81
CA LEU A 6 7.42 -1.39 -8.40
C LEU A 6 7.57 -2.52 -9.42
N LYS A 7 6.44 -3.01 -9.95
CA LYS A 7 6.44 -4.02 -11.03
C LYS A 7 7.22 -3.52 -12.25
N GLN A 8 6.97 -2.29 -12.67
CA GLN A 8 7.59 -1.70 -13.85
C GLN A 8 9.10 -1.50 -13.69
N VAL A 9 9.55 -0.88 -12.59
CA VAL A 9 10.98 -0.59 -12.36
C VAL A 9 11.81 -1.87 -12.18
N ASN A 10 11.19 -2.95 -11.71
CA ASN A 10 11.82 -4.26 -11.58
C ASN A 10 11.62 -5.16 -12.82
N GLN A 11 11.02 -4.66 -13.89
CA GLN A 11 10.76 -5.39 -15.14
C GLN A 11 10.07 -6.75 -14.90
N ALA A 12 9.17 -6.79 -13.92
CA ALA A 12 8.48 -8.00 -13.54
C ALA A 12 7.46 -8.44 -14.61
N PRO A 13 7.13 -9.75 -14.69
CA PRO A 13 6.15 -10.27 -15.63
C PRO A 13 4.73 -9.77 -15.31
N ASN A 14 3.76 -10.20 -16.08
CA ASN A 14 2.37 -9.90 -15.81
C ASN A 14 1.90 -10.47 -14.46
N TYR A 15 0.91 -9.82 -13.87
CA TYR A 15 0.29 -10.32 -12.65
C TYR A 15 -0.35 -11.69 -12.88
N SER A 16 -0.23 -12.54 -11.87
CA SER A 16 -1.05 -13.74 -11.72
C SER A 16 -2.22 -13.43 -10.80
N SER A 17 -3.33 -14.14 -10.96
CA SER A 17 -4.52 -13.96 -10.15
C SER A 17 -4.66 -15.06 -9.11
N SER A 18 -5.06 -14.69 -7.90
CA SER A 18 -5.45 -15.60 -6.84
C SER A 18 -6.93 -15.41 -6.50
N ALA A 19 -7.78 -16.29 -7.03
CA ALA A 19 -9.23 -16.23 -6.78
C ALA A 19 -9.57 -16.42 -5.30
N SER A 20 -8.87 -17.33 -4.60
CA SER A 20 -9.09 -17.60 -3.19
C SER A 20 -8.70 -16.45 -2.26
N ALA A 21 -7.68 -15.68 -2.63
CA ALA A 21 -7.26 -14.50 -1.88
C ALA A 21 -7.90 -13.21 -2.40
N LYS A 22 -8.61 -13.25 -3.53
CA LYS A 22 -9.14 -12.06 -4.22
C LYS A 22 -8.06 -11.00 -4.46
N ALA A 23 -6.95 -11.43 -5.04
CA ALA A 23 -5.78 -10.59 -5.25
C ALA A 23 -5.06 -10.94 -6.56
N GLU A 24 -4.37 -9.95 -7.10
CA GLU A 24 -3.35 -10.13 -8.13
C GLU A 24 -1.97 -10.05 -7.49
N TYR A 25 -1.02 -10.84 -7.96
CA TYR A 25 0.32 -10.87 -7.42
C TYR A 25 1.40 -11.06 -8.49
N VAL A 26 2.60 -10.64 -8.15
CA VAL A 26 3.81 -10.86 -8.96
C VAL A 26 5.04 -10.86 -8.05
N TRP A 27 6.03 -11.65 -8.39
CA TRP A 27 7.28 -11.72 -7.64
C TRP A 27 8.34 -10.80 -8.25
N ILE A 28 9.04 -10.07 -7.39
CA ILE A 28 10.21 -9.26 -7.74
C ILE A 28 11.37 -9.59 -6.79
N THR A 29 12.52 -9.03 -7.06
CA THR A 29 13.69 -9.10 -6.16
C THR A 29 14.11 -7.69 -5.77
N ILE A 30 14.17 -7.40 -4.48
CA ILE A 30 14.67 -6.14 -3.93
C ILE A 30 15.88 -6.47 -3.03
N LYS A 31 17.03 -5.91 -3.31
CA LYS A 31 18.29 -6.14 -2.54
C LYS A 31 18.66 -7.63 -2.38
N GLY A 32 18.35 -8.43 -3.38
CA GLY A 32 18.59 -9.88 -3.33
C GLY A 32 17.50 -10.70 -2.63
N GLU A 33 16.54 -10.05 -1.99
CA GLU A 33 15.42 -10.72 -1.32
C GLU A 33 14.20 -10.82 -2.24
N LYS A 34 13.55 -11.98 -2.24
CA LYS A 34 12.30 -12.18 -2.98
C LYS A 34 11.16 -11.46 -2.27
N CYS A 35 10.44 -10.65 -3.02
CA CYS A 35 9.28 -9.90 -2.55
C CYS A 35 8.05 -10.23 -3.40
N GLU A 36 6.94 -10.59 -2.76
CA GLU A 36 5.65 -10.70 -3.44
C GLU A 36 4.97 -9.33 -3.43
N LEU A 37 4.73 -8.78 -4.60
CA LEU A 37 3.87 -7.63 -4.79
C LEU A 37 2.44 -8.10 -4.93
N LEU A 38 1.53 -7.53 -4.16
CA LEU A 38 0.15 -7.95 -4.12
C LEU A 38 -0.80 -6.75 -4.25
N LYS A 39 -1.79 -6.88 -5.11
CA LYS A 39 -2.91 -5.93 -5.24
C LYS A 39 -4.20 -6.60 -4.81
N SER A 40 -4.82 -6.07 -3.77
CA SER A 40 -6.16 -6.49 -3.37
C SER A 40 -7.18 -6.11 -4.44
N LEU A 41 -8.07 -7.05 -4.78
CA LEU A 41 -9.23 -6.86 -5.65
C LEU A 41 -10.52 -6.70 -4.84
N SER A 42 -10.42 -6.66 -3.52
CA SER A 42 -11.55 -6.51 -2.62
C SER A 42 -11.75 -5.05 -2.18
N PHE A 43 -12.89 -4.78 -1.56
CA PHE A 43 -13.14 -3.48 -0.96
C PHE A 43 -12.19 -3.20 0.22
N MET A 44 -11.92 -1.93 0.50
CA MET A 44 -10.98 -1.49 1.53
C MET A 44 -11.29 -2.10 2.91
N ASN A 45 -12.56 -2.15 3.31
CA ASN A 45 -13.00 -2.69 4.59
C ASN A 45 -12.82 -4.22 4.73
N THR A 46 -12.47 -4.92 3.65
CA THR A 46 -12.16 -6.38 3.65
C THR A 46 -10.70 -6.68 3.35
N SER A 47 -9.84 -5.67 3.35
CA SER A 47 -8.40 -5.83 3.08
C SER A 47 -7.73 -6.80 4.05
N GLY A 48 -8.14 -6.83 5.30
CA GLY A 48 -7.61 -7.76 6.31
C GLY A 48 -7.82 -9.23 5.95
N THR A 49 -8.98 -9.57 5.40
CA THR A 49 -9.26 -10.93 4.93
C THR A 49 -8.29 -11.36 3.82
N VAL A 50 -8.01 -10.46 2.87
CA VAL A 50 -7.05 -10.72 1.78
C VAL A 50 -5.66 -10.96 2.34
N VAL A 51 -5.16 -10.07 3.19
CA VAL A 51 -3.83 -10.19 3.81
C VAL A 51 -3.71 -11.49 4.62
N LYS A 52 -4.71 -11.82 5.42
CA LYS A 52 -4.75 -13.06 6.19
C LYS A 52 -4.69 -14.32 5.31
N GLN A 53 -5.43 -14.33 4.20
CA GLN A 53 -5.41 -15.44 3.24
C GLN A 53 -4.05 -15.61 2.57
N VAL A 54 -3.39 -14.50 2.23
CA VAL A 54 -2.05 -14.52 1.65
C VAL A 54 -1.03 -15.03 2.66
N LEU A 55 -1.02 -14.53 3.89
CA LEU A 55 -0.09 -14.98 4.93
C LEU A 55 -0.29 -16.46 5.29
N LYS A 56 -1.51 -16.99 5.21
CA LYS A 56 -1.73 -18.44 5.36
C LYS A 56 -1.04 -19.30 4.31
N LYS A 57 -0.82 -18.77 3.11
CA LYS A 57 -0.09 -19.45 2.03
C LYS A 57 1.43 -19.37 2.22
N HIS A 58 1.91 -18.46 3.05
CA HIS A 58 3.31 -18.19 3.33
C HIS A 58 3.59 -18.24 4.82
N PRO A 59 3.50 -19.43 5.47
CA PRO A 59 3.66 -19.57 6.92
C PRO A 59 5.06 -19.20 7.41
N GLU A 60 6.04 -19.14 6.51
CA GLU A 60 7.40 -18.69 6.77
C GLU A 60 7.52 -17.15 6.93
N ILE A 61 6.52 -16.39 6.48
CA ILE A 61 6.51 -14.93 6.53
C ILE A 61 5.85 -14.46 7.83
N THR A 62 6.56 -13.61 8.56
CA THR A 62 6.03 -12.95 9.77
C THR A 62 5.43 -11.59 9.43
N THR A 63 4.60 -11.06 10.32
CA THR A 63 4.00 -9.73 10.12
C THR A 63 5.05 -8.62 10.07
N SER A 64 6.21 -8.80 10.69
CA SER A 64 7.33 -7.84 10.60
C SER A 64 7.97 -7.75 9.21
N GLN A 65 7.67 -8.69 8.32
CA GLN A 65 8.08 -8.69 6.91
C GLN A 65 6.97 -8.19 5.97
N LEU A 66 5.80 -7.84 6.53
CA LEU A 66 4.66 -7.34 5.79
C LEU A 66 4.73 -5.82 5.66
N TYR A 67 4.61 -5.32 4.43
CA TYR A 67 4.52 -3.90 4.11
C TYR A 67 3.16 -3.60 3.48
N ILE A 68 2.36 -2.78 4.14
CA ILE A 68 1.07 -2.31 3.62
C ILE A 68 1.25 -0.91 3.04
N VAL A 69 0.95 -0.78 1.76
CA VAL A 69 0.95 0.51 1.06
C VAL A 69 -0.48 1.04 1.03
N HIS A 70 -0.67 2.26 1.47
CA HIS A 70 -1.99 2.89 1.46
C HIS A 70 -1.89 4.41 1.28
N ASP A 71 -2.97 5.01 0.81
CA ASP A 71 -3.16 6.46 0.80
C ASP A 71 -3.40 6.99 2.23
N ASP A 72 -3.06 8.26 2.45
CA ASP A 72 -3.20 8.87 3.75
C ASP A 72 -3.57 10.35 3.65
N LEU A 73 -4.77 10.70 4.12
CA LEU A 73 -5.28 12.07 4.15
C LEU A 73 -4.68 12.93 5.28
N ASP A 74 -3.98 12.33 6.23
CA ASP A 74 -3.26 13.07 7.28
C ASP A 74 -1.87 13.53 6.82
N ILE A 75 -1.47 13.15 5.59
CA ILE A 75 -0.19 13.49 5.00
C ILE A 75 -0.41 14.28 3.71
N PRO A 76 0.22 15.45 3.55
CA PRO A 76 0.09 16.23 2.33
C PRO A 76 0.57 15.47 1.10
N LEU A 77 -0.05 15.73 -0.05
CA LEU A 77 0.41 15.23 -1.34
C LEU A 77 1.89 15.59 -1.56
N GLY A 78 2.66 14.68 -2.12
CA GLY A 78 4.11 14.84 -2.31
C GLY A 78 4.96 14.42 -1.10
N LYS A 79 4.32 13.99 0.00
CA LYS A 79 4.99 13.47 1.19
C LYS A 79 4.61 12.00 1.44
N PHE A 80 5.46 11.30 2.18
CA PHE A 80 5.20 9.93 2.61
C PHE A 80 5.87 9.63 3.95
N LYS A 81 5.46 8.53 4.58
CA LYS A 81 6.11 7.99 5.79
C LYS A 81 6.19 6.47 5.68
N ILE A 82 7.32 5.91 6.10
CA ILE A 82 7.49 4.47 6.30
C ILE A 82 7.61 4.24 7.81
N GLN A 83 6.65 3.55 8.41
CA GLN A 83 6.53 3.39 9.86
C GLN A 83 6.14 1.96 10.23
N PHE A 84 6.70 1.46 11.32
CA PHE A 84 6.35 0.16 11.91
C PHE A 84 5.36 0.34 13.06
N GLY A 85 4.31 -0.44 13.08
CA GLY A 85 3.39 -0.55 14.21
C GLY A 85 2.54 0.68 14.55
N THR A 86 2.61 1.76 13.76
CA THR A 86 1.95 3.02 14.09
C THR A 86 1.34 3.74 12.89
N GLY A 87 0.21 4.44 13.13
CA GLY A 87 -0.54 5.21 12.13
C GLY A 87 -1.25 4.35 11.08
N PRO A 88 -2.14 4.92 10.29
CA PRO A 88 -2.82 6.21 10.50
C PRO A 88 -3.82 6.15 11.67
N LYS A 89 -4.37 7.29 12.08
CA LYS A 89 -5.37 7.32 13.17
C LYS A 89 -6.69 6.70 12.73
N LEU A 90 -7.12 6.99 11.51
CA LEU A 90 -8.37 6.50 10.91
C LEU A 90 -8.13 6.07 9.47
N HIS A 91 -8.16 4.77 9.22
CA HIS A 91 -8.10 4.19 7.88
C HIS A 91 -8.74 2.80 7.91
N ASN A 92 -9.89 2.66 7.27
CA ASN A 92 -10.69 1.43 7.32
C ASN A 92 -9.94 0.19 6.84
N GLY A 93 -9.09 0.34 5.80
CA GLY A 93 -8.27 -0.76 5.30
C GLY A 93 -7.22 -1.24 6.32
N ILE A 94 -6.51 -0.31 6.95
CA ILE A 94 -5.50 -0.64 7.98
C ILE A 94 -6.18 -1.27 9.20
N ARG A 95 -7.30 -0.69 9.66
CA ARG A 95 -8.07 -1.25 10.77
C ARG A 95 -8.53 -2.68 10.47
N SER A 96 -9.05 -2.93 9.27
CA SER A 96 -9.44 -4.28 8.83
C SER A 96 -8.27 -5.26 8.92
N ILE A 97 -7.05 -4.84 8.55
CA ILE A 97 -5.85 -5.69 8.62
C ILE A 97 -5.46 -5.96 10.08
N GLU A 98 -5.44 -4.92 10.92
CA GLU A 98 -5.13 -5.06 12.36
C GLU A 98 -6.12 -6.00 13.07
N ASP A 99 -7.41 -5.84 12.81
CA ASP A 99 -8.47 -6.69 13.38
C ASP A 99 -8.31 -8.16 12.95
N GLU A 100 -8.06 -8.42 11.66
CA GLU A 100 -7.92 -9.79 11.13
C GLU A 100 -6.61 -10.48 11.53
N LEU A 101 -5.52 -9.74 11.68
CA LEU A 101 -4.23 -10.28 12.10
C LEU A 101 -4.09 -10.33 13.63
N GLY A 102 -4.91 -9.58 14.36
CA GLY A 102 -4.80 -9.46 15.82
C GLY A 102 -3.54 -8.71 16.29
N THR A 103 -2.90 -7.96 15.41
CA THR A 103 -1.68 -7.21 15.68
C THR A 103 -1.56 -5.98 14.79
N ASN A 104 -0.85 -4.97 15.28
CA ASN A 104 -0.44 -3.80 14.50
C ASN A 104 1.05 -3.86 14.10
N GLU A 105 1.77 -4.93 14.42
CA GLU A 105 3.20 -5.10 14.19
C GLU A 105 3.53 -5.46 12.73
N PHE A 106 3.30 -4.52 11.82
CA PHE A 106 3.68 -4.56 10.41
C PHE A 106 4.06 -3.17 9.91
N TRP A 107 4.74 -3.10 8.77
CA TRP A 107 5.15 -1.85 8.16
C TRP A 107 4.02 -1.18 7.39
N ARG A 108 3.98 0.13 7.44
CA ARG A 108 3.08 0.97 6.66
C ARG A 108 3.88 1.91 5.79
N ILE A 109 3.61 1.87 4.48
CA ILE A 109 4.08 2.87 3.54
C ILE A 109 2.89 3.81 3.29
N ARG A 110 2.88 4.92 4.04
CA ARG A 110 1.82 5.91 4.07
C ARG A 110 2.09 6.98 3.01
N ILE A 111 1.33 6.97 1.93
CA ILE A 111 1.49 7.91 0.81
C ILE A 111 0.50 9.04 0.97
N GLY A 112 1.01 10.25 1.15
CA GLY A 112 0.19 11.43 1.31
C GLY A 112 -0.59 11.78 0.04
N VAL A 113 -1.88 12.03 0.21
CA VAL A 113 -2.79 12.38 -0.88
C VAL A 113 -3.58 13.66 -0.62
N ASP A 114 -3.38 14.30 0.55
CA ASP A 114 -4.12 15.51 0.89
C ASP A 114 -3.62 16.72 0.09
N ASN A 115 -4.44 17.19 -0.84
CA ASN A 115 -4.23 18.39 -1.65
C ASN A 115 -5.47 19.30 -1.64
N ARG A 116 -6.29 19.21 -0.59
CA ARG A 116 -7.57 19.92 -0.48
C ARG A 116 -7.43 21.44 -0.26
N GLY A 117 -6.25 21.90 0.15
CA GLY A 117 -6.01 23.31 0.46
C GLY A 117 -6.83 23.81 1.66
N GLU A 118 -7.16 25.11 1.66
CA GLU A 118 -7.95 25.75 2.73
C GLU A 118 -9.46 25.41 2.64
N ASN A 119 -9.98 25.17 1.43
CA ASN A 119 -11.36 24.76 1.17
C ASN A 119 -11.48 23.23 1.31
N LYS A 120 -11.48 22.73 2.52
CA LYS A 120 -11.52 21.28 2.79
C LYS A 120 -12.86 20.68 2.39
N VAL A 121 -12.89 19.98 1.28
CA VAL A 121 -13.88 18.94 1.01
C VAL A 121 -13.72 17.85 2.08
N ASP A 122 -14.82 17.21 2.52
CA ASP A 122 -14.69 16.11 3.49
C ASP A 122 -13.82 14.97 2.91
N GLY A 123 -13.12 14.26 3.78
CA GLY A 123 -12.15 13.24 3.36
C GLY A 123 -12.76 12.07 2.61
N GLU A 124 -14.01 11.71 2.90
CA GLU A 124 -14.72 10.62 2.22
C GLU A 124 -15.00 10.99 0.76
N THR A 125 -15.55 12.16 0.51
CA THR A 125 -15.80 12.67 -0.84
C THR A 125 -14.48 12.81 -1.61
N TYR A 126 -13.46 13.41 -1.02
CA TYR A 126 -12.16 13.63 -1.66
C TYR A 126 -11.46 12.32 -2.04
N SER A 127 -11.53 11.29 -1.21
CA SER A 127 -10.90 9.99 -1.48
C SER A 127 -11.51 9.22 -2.66
N LEU A 128 -12.68 9.62 -3.13
CA LEU A 128 -13.36 9.04 -4.30
C LEU A 128 -13.04 9.78 -5.61
N GLU A 129 -12.36 10.92 -5.55
CA GLU A 129 -11.97 11.69 -6.74
C GLU A 129 -10.73 11.09 -7.41
N ASP A 130 -10.66 11.21 -8.73
CA ASP A 130 -9.49 10.84 -9.50
C ASP A 130 -8.39 11.90 -9.37
N PHE A 131 -7.13 11.47 -9.39
CA PHE A 131 -6.00 12.37 -9.39
C PHE A 131 -5.90 13.13 -10.71
N THR A 132 -5.55 14.42 -10.61
CA THR A 132 -5.19 15.25 -11.77
C THR A 132 -3.82 14.81 -12.34
N GLU A 133 -3.50 15.25 -13.56
CA GLU A 133 -2.18 14.97 -14.16
C GLU A 133 -1.01 15.51 -13.32
N GLU A 134 -1.18 16.66 -12.70
CA GLU A 134 -0.16 17.26 -11.83
C GLU A 134 0.03 16.43 -10.55
N GLU A 135 -1.05 15.97 -9.94
CA GLU A 135 -1.01 15.08 -8.78
C GLU A 135 -0.36 13.72 -9.12
N HIS A 136 -0.64 13.19 -10.31
CA HIS A 136 0.04 11.99 -10.80
C HIS A 136 1.56 12.17 -10.90
N LYS A 137 2.04 13.32 -11.41
CA LYS A 137 3.48 13.62 -11.48
C LYS A 137 4.11 13.70 -10.09
N GLN A 138 3.42 14.33 -9.13
CA GLN A 138 3.90 14.41 -7.75
C GLN A 138 3.95 13.02 -7.11
N LEU A 139 2.93 12.19 -7.31
CA LEU A 139 2.92 10.80 -6.83
C LEU A 139 4.03 9.96 -7.44
N GLN A 140 4.34 10.15 -8.71
CA GLN A 140 5.46 9.47 -9.38
C GLN A 140 6.79 9.77 -8.66
N SER A 141 7.05 11.04 -8.35
CA SER A 141 8.24 11.44 -7.58
C SER A 141 8.26 10.84 -6.17
N VAL A 142 7.11 10.74 -5.52
CA VAL A 142 6.98 10.06 -4.22
C VAL A 142 7.33 8.58 -4.35
N PHE A 143 6.82 7.90 -5.36
CA PHE A 143 7.11 6.47 -5.59
C PHE A 143 8.59 6.20 -5.79
N GLU A 144 9.29 7.04 -6.55
CA GLU A 144 10.73 6.97 -6.75
C GLU A 144 11.49 7.13 -5.42
N ASN A 145 11.08 8.09 -4.59
CA ASN A 145 11.70 8.32 -3.28
C ASN A 145 11.43 7.17 -2.29
N VAL A 146 10.22 6.63 -2.27
CA VAL A 146 9.89 5.43 -1.47
C VAL A 146 10.75 4.26 -1.91
N TYR A 147 10.84 4.00 -3.21
CA TYR A 147 11.65 2.90 -3.75
C TYR A 147 13.11 3.06 -3.40
N LYS A 148 13.67 4.27 -3.55
CA LYS A 148 15.03 4.59 -3.16
C LYS A 148 15.28 4.29 -1.67
N GLN A 149 14.35 4.65 -0.80
CA GLN A 149 14.47 4.37 0.63
C GLN A 149 14.40 2.87 0.95
N LEU A 150 13.54 2.11 0.26
CA LEU A 150 13.45 0.65 0.41
C LEU A 150 14.69 -0.09 -0.11
N THR A 151 15.40 0.51 -1.06
CA THR A 151 16.57 -0.10 -1.72
C THR A 151 17.93 0.39 -1.19
N GLN A 152 17.94 1.30 -0.26
CA GLN A 152 19.16 1.72 0.46
C GLN A 152 19.67 0.65 1.47
#